data_7c91fdbe52017868d1bbbc06819b20d7
#
_entry.id   7c91fdbe52017868d1bbbc06819b20d7
#
_cell.length_a   1.000
_cell.length_b   1.000
_cell.length_c   1.000
_cell.angle_alpha   90.00
_cell.angle_beta   90.00
_cell.angle_gamma   90.00
#
_symmetry.space_group_name_H-M   'P 1'
#
loop_
_entity.id
_entity.type
_entity.pdbx_description
1 polymer ?
#
loop_
_entity_poly.entity_id
_entity_poly.type
_entity_poly.pdbx_seq_one_letter_code
_entity_poly.pdbx_strand_id
1 'polypeptide(L)'
;RFLRGNQLDSVMNYPFANAIIDFVRTGNSDALKETVFEILENYPEKSIHLMMNHIGTHDTARILTRLSKNNDNFGDRAKQSQMKLSEEEYNFAKKRLFEAVLLQFTLPGVPSVYYGDEAGMTGGFDPFCRGYFPWGKEDKEITEFYKKLGKLRIHCKAFCGGEYVPWQLPQGVFGFERKCKSAKALTVINCSESEMSVDVPEEYKKSKSHLGKSLIGKTLTLKPHEFTLIIL
;
A
#
# COMPACT_ATOMS: atom_id res chain seq x y z
N ARG A 1 6.20 14.62 19.62
CA ARG A 1 6.61 15.97 20.05
C ARG A 1 6.09 17.02 19.08
N PHE A 2 6.31 16.87 17.77
CA PHE A 2 6.03 17.91 16.78
C PHE A 2 4.56 18.00 16.33
N LEU A 3 3.75 17.00 16.60
CA LEU A 3 2.33 16.88 16.18
C LEU A 3 1.34 17.16 17.32
N ARG A 4 1.69 18.03 18.27
CA ARG A 4 0.84 18.38 19.42
C ARG A 4 -0.17 19.50 19.13
N GLY A 5 -0.28 19.92 17.87
CA GLY A 5 -1.23 20.96 17.45
C GLY A 5 -0.68 22.40 17.48
N ASN A 6 0.57 22.59 17.86
CA ASN A 6 1.21 23.91 17.97
C ASN A 6 2.49 24.06 17.11
N GLN A 7 2.84 23.05 16.32
CA GLN A 7 4.04 23.06 15.47
C GLN A 7 3.71 22.54 14.06
N LEU A 8 3.66 21.22 13.86
CA LEU A 8 3.38 20.59 12.57
C LEU A 8 1.98 19.97 12.57
N ASP A 9 1.28 20.11 11.45
CA ASP A 9 -0.02 19.46 11.23
C ASP A 9 0.15 18.03 10.70
N SER A 10 1.23 17.76 9.97
CA SER A 10 1.52 16.49 9.34
C SER A 10 3.02 16.20 9.27
N VAL A 11 3.35 14.94 9.07
CA VAL A 11 4.71 14.45 8.79
C VAL A 11 4.66 13.34 7.75
N MET A 12 5.78 13.09 7.09
CA MET A 12 5.96 11.92 6.24
C MET A 12 5.98 10.66 7.09
N ASN A 13 5.12 9.70 6.76
CA ASN A 13 4.93 8.47 7.54
C ASN A 13 5.92 7.38 7.10
N TYR A 14 7.20 7.58 7.37
CA TYR A 14 8.25 6.58 7.07
C TYR A 14 8.03 5.23 7.77
N PRO A 15 7.55 5.18 9.03
CA PRO A 15 7.22 3.90 9.66
C PRO A 15 6.25 3.07 8.82
N PHE A 16 5.13 3.66 8.34
CA PHE A 16 4.20 2.95 7.45
C PHE A 16 4.85 2.55 6.13
N ALA A 17 5.62 3.45 5.52
CA ALA A 17 6.30 3.17 4.26
C ALA A 17 7.18 1.92 4.36
N ASN A 18 7.99 1.83 5.42
CA ASN A 18 8.89 0.70 5.63
C ASN A 18 8.12 -0.58 5.96
N ALA A 19 7.13 -0.51 6.86
CA ALA A 19 6.33 -1.67 7.25
C ALA A 19 5.49 -2.23 6.09
N ILE A 20 4.91 -1.37 5.23
CA ILE A 20 4.18 -1.78 4.02
C ILE A 20 5.13 -2.52 3.08
N ILE A 21 6.30 -1.95 2.80
CA ILE A 21 7.26 -2.54 1.86
C ILE A 21 7.80 -3.87 2.41
N ASP A 22 8.12 -3.94 3.70
CA ASP A 22 8.58 -5.16 4.32
C ASP A 22 7.50 -6.26 4.28
N PHE A 23 6.27 -5.94 4.66
CA PHE A 23 5.14 -6.88 4.57
C PHE A 23 4.95 -7.44 3.16
N VAL A 24 4.90 -6.58 2.15
CA VAL A 24 4.68 -6.99 0.75
C VAL A 24 5.85 -7.82 0.21
N ARG A 25 7.07 -7.62 0.72
CA ARG A 25 8.26 -8.39 0.34
C ARG A 25 8.37 -9.74 1.04
N THR A 26 8.02 -9.78 2.31
CA THR A 26 8.34 -10.92 3.21
C THR A 26 7.11 -11.66 3.72
N GLY A 27 5.93 -11.07 3.61
CA GLY A 27 4.71 -11.58 4.22
C GLY A 27 4.65 -11.38 5.75
N ASN A 28 5.57 -10.59 6.36
CA ASN A 28 5.56 -10.33 7.80
C ASN A 28 4.41 -9.43 8.23
N SER A 29 3.22 -10.01 8.36
CA SER A 29 2.01 -9.27 8.74
C SER A 29 2.03 -8.78 10.19
N ASP A 30 2.78 -9.42 11.09
CA ASP A 30 2.82 -9.02 12.49
C ASP A 30 3.61 -7.73 12.68
N ALA A 31 4.74 -7.57 12.00
CA ALA A 31 5.50 -6.32 12.02
C ALA A 31 4.67 -5.14 11.47
N LEU A 32 3.86 -5.35 10.43
CA LEU A 32 2.96 -4.32 9.93
C LEU A 32 1.86 -3.98 10.95
N LYS A 33 1.25 -5.00 11.60
CA LYS A 33 0.26 -4.79 12.67
C LYS A 33 0.84 -3.97 13.82
N GLU A 34 2.02 -4.36 14.33
CA GLU A 34 2.72 -3.65 15.40
C GLU A 34 2.95 -2.18 15.03
N THR A 35 3.48 -1.90 13.83
CA THR A 35 3.71 -0.53 13.38
C THR A 35 2.42 0.28 13.30
N VAL A 36 1.32 -0.32 12.81
CA VAL A 36 0.02 0.36 12.77
C VAL A 36 -0.45 0.69 14.18
N PHE A 37 -0.37 -0.25 15.13
CA PHE A 37 -0.75 -0.02 16.52
C PHE A 37 0.11 1.04 17.19
N GLU A 38 1.42 0.99 17.03
CA GLU A 38 2.32 2.01 17.57
C GLU A 38 1.97 3.43 17.12
N ILE A 39 1.60 3.59 15.85
CA ILE A 39 1.18 4.89 15.32
C ILE A 39 -0.17 5.30 15.89
N LEU A 40 -1.15 4.39 15.95
CA LEU A 40 -2.47 4.69 16.47
C LEU A 40 -2.45 5.04 17.98
N GLU A 41 -1.55 4.44 18.75
CA GLU A 41 -1.43 4.67 20.19
C GLU A 41 -0.60 5.93 20.52
N ASN A 42 0.44 6.21 19.76
CA ASN A 42 1.42 7.24 20.11
C ASN A 42 1.16 8.61 19.49
N TYR A 43 0.28 8.71 18.48
CA TYR A 43 0.01 9.98 17.81
C TYR A 43 -1.42 10.47 18.08
N PRO A 44 -1.63 11.80 18.16
CA PRO A 44 -2.99 12.34 18.26
C PRO A 44 -3.85 11.91 17.06
N GLU A 45 -5.09 11.52 17.32
CA GLU A 45 -6.04 11.04 16.30
C GLU A 45 -6.12 11.96 15.08
N LYS A 46 -6.24 13.28 15.31
CA LYS A 46 -6.29 14.28 14.23
C LYS A 46 -5.03 14.25 13.36
N SER A 47 -3.86 14.07 13.97
CA SER A 47 -2.59 14.01 13.24
C SER A 47 -2.45 12.73 12.43
N ILE A 48 -2.95 11.59 12.94
CA ILE A 48 -2.94 10.30 12.22
C ILE A 48 -3.65 10.44 10.87
N HIS A 49 -4.80 11.10 10.83
CA HIS A 49 -5.56 11.29 9.59
C HIS A 49 -4.89 12.23 8.58
N LEU A 50 -3.94 13.02 9.02
CA LEU A 50 -3.18 13.98 8.19
C LEU A 50 -1.77 13.48 7.81
N MET A 51 -1.28 12.38 8.40
CA MET A 51 0.03 11.84 8.06
C MET A 51 0.13 11.48 6.59
N MET A 52 1.26 11.83 5.97
CA MET A 52 1.52 11.54 4.55
C MET A 52 2.00 10.10 4.39
N ASN A 53 1.11 9.22 3.96
CA ASN A 53 1.43 7.83 3.63
C ASN A 53 2.09 7.78 2.25
N HIS A 54 3.40 7.56 2.21
CA HIS A 54 4.17 7.39 0.98
C HIS A 54 4.81 5.99 0.94
N ILE A 55 5.15 5.51 -0.24
CA ILE A 55 5.95 4.29 -0.47
C ILE A 55 7.19 4.57 -1.32
N GLY A 56 7.27 5.72 -1.95
CA GLY A 56 8.41 6.24 -2.69
C GLY A 56 8.64 7.72 -2.37
N THR A 57 9.90 8.15 -2.43
CA THR A 57 10.32 9.55 -2.23
C THR A 57 11.54 9.87 -3.09
N HIS A 58 11.92 11.15 -3.12
CA HIS A 58 13.13 11.60 -3.81
C HIS A 58 14.44 11.13 -3.13
N ASP A 59 14.38 10.61 -1.91
CA ASP A 59 15.55 10.14 -1.14
C ASP A 59 15.70 8.61 -1.17
N THR A 60 14.72 7.91 -1.72
CA THR A 60 14.72 6.44 -1.78
C THR A 60 14.80 5.93 -3.22
N ALA A 61 15.25 4.71 -3.41
CA ALA A 61 15.08 4.04 -4.70
C ALA A 61 13.60 3.93 -5.07
N ARG A 62 13.29 3.92 -6.36
CA ARG A 62 11.92 3.80 -6.88
C ARG A 62 11.22 2.56 -6.33
N ILE A 63 9.95 2.68 -6.04
CA ILE A 63 9.20 1.60 -5.38
C ILE A 63 9.23 0.29 -6.16
N LEU A 64 9.08 0.29 -7.48
CA LEU A 64 9.21 -0.93 -8.29
C LEU A 64 10.57 -1.59 -8.13
N THR A 65 11.65 -0.78 -8.10
CA THR A 65 13.01 -1.31 -7.86
C THR A 65 13.13 -1.90 -6.47
N ARG A 66 12.56 -1.28 -5.44
CA ARG A 66 12.55 -1.80 -4.06
C ARG A 66 11.75 -3.09 -3.90
N LEU A 67 10.74 -3.32 -4.71
CA LEU A 67 9.87 -4.50 -4.68
C LEU A 67 10.35 -5.64 -5.59
N SER A 68 11.38 -5.43 -6.40
CA SER A 68 11.98 -6.48 -7.24
C SER A 68 12.76 -7.51 -6.40
N LYS A 69 13.12 -8.65 -7.00
CA LYS A 69 13.82 -9.73 -6.30
C LYS A 69 15.25 -9.36 -5.88
N ASN A 70 15.93 -8.54 -6.68
CA ASN A 70 17.37 -8.24 -6.56
C ASN A 70 17.65 -6.85 -5.95
N ASN A 71 16.87 -6.43 -4.96
CA ASN A 71 16.86 -5.06 -4.49
C ASN A 71 17.73 -4.75 -3.25
N ASP A 72 18.41 -5.72 -2.68
CA ASP A 72 19.15 -5.53 -1.42
C ASP A 72 20.59 -5.06 -1.64
N ASN A 73 21.10 -5.15 -2.87
CA ASN A 73 22.42 -4.67 -3.24
C ASN A 73 22.37 -3.78 -4.47
N PHE A 74 22.12 -2.50 -4.27
CA PHE A 74 22.12 -1.52 -5.35
C PHE A 74 23.51 -1.28 -5.94
N GLY A 75 24.58 -1.82 -5.33
CA GLY A 75 25.95 -1.60 -5.76
C GLY A 75 26.39 -0.14 -5.66
N ASP A 76 27.48 0.18 -6.34
CA ASP A 76 28.00 1.54 -6.43
C ASP A 76 27.17 2.42 -7.39
N ARG A 77 27.49 3.71 -7.47
CA ARG A 77 26.78 4.66 -8.34
C ARG A 77 26.82 4.29 -9.81
N ALA A 78 27.91 3.68 -10.29
CA ALA A 78 28.04 3.26 -11.69
C ALA A 78 27.05 2.13 -12.02
N LYS A 79 26.92 1.14 -11.13
CA LYS A 79 25.94 0.07 -11.25
C LYS A 79 24.51 0.60 -11.20
N GLN A 80 24.22 1.50 -10.25
CA GLN A 80 22.88 2.10 -10.13
C GLN A 80 22.48 2.92 -11.35
N SER A 81 23.40 3.63 -12.00
CA SER A 81 23.14 4.41 -13.23
C SER A 81 22.71 3.54 -14.42
N GLN A 82 23.10 2.27 -14.41
CA GLN A 82 22.78 1.30 -15.47
C GLN A 82 21.68 0.31 -15.07
N MET A 83 21.14 0.46 -13.85
CA MET A 83 20.14 -0.46 -13.32
C MET A 83 18.87 -0.44 -14.16
N LYS A 84 18.48 -1.62 -14.63
CA LYS A 84 17.20 -1.87 -15.29
C LYS A 84 16.66 -3.18 -14.77
N LEU A 85 15.37 -3.22 -14.52
CA LEU A 85 14.69 -4.48 -14.23
C LEU A 85 14.46 -5.24 -15.54
N SER A 86 14.67 -6.54 -15.52
CA SER A 86 14.17 -7.41 -16.57
C SER A 86 12.63 -7.38 -16.60
N GLU A 87 12.02 -7.84 -17.68
CA GLU A 87 10.56 -7.91 -17.77
C GLU A 87 9.97 -8.81 -16.69
N GLU A 88 10.61 -9.93 -16.36
CA GLU A 88 10.21 -10.82 -15.27
C GLU A 88 10.25 -10.11 -13.91
N GLU A 89 11.36 -9.44 -13.60
CA GLU A 89 11.52 -8.67 -12.35
C GLU A 89 10.50 -7.53 -12.24
N TYR A 90 10.26 -6.82 -13.34
CA TYR A 90 9.29 -5.75 -13.40
C TYR A 90 7.87 -6.28 -13.14
N ASN A 91 7.46 -7.35 -13.80
CA ASN A 91 6.14 -7.94 -13.62
C ASN A 91 5.95 -8.54 -12.22
N PHE A 92 7.01 -9.09 -11.65
CA PHE A 92 7.02 -9.53 -10.25
C PHE A 92 6.84 -8.34 -9.29
N ALA A 93 7.62 -7.28 -9.46
CA ALA A 93 7.53 -6.08 -8.64
C ALA A 93 6.17 -5.36 -8.80
N LYS A 94 5.58 -5.38 -10.00
CA LYS A 94 4.27 -4.78 -10.28
C LYS A 94 3.14 -5.43 -9.48
N LYS A 95 3.14 -6.75 -9.31
CA LYS A 95 2.15 -7.43 -8.45
C LYS A 95 2.23 -6.91 -7.00
N ARG A 96 3.43 -6.83 -6.47
CA ARG A 96 3.70 -6.30 -5.12
C ARG A 96 3.39 -4.80 -5.01
N LEU A 97 3.57 -4.05 -6.09
CA LEU A 97 3.21 -2.64 -6.11
C LEU A 97 1.72 -2.44 -5.88
N PHE A 98 0.86 -3.22 -6.50
CA PHE A 98 -0.59 -3.11 -6.30
C PHE A 98 -0.99 -3.34 -4.83
N GLU A 99 -0.35 -4.29 -4.15
CA GLU A 99 -0.56 -4.53 -2.72
C GLU A 99 -0.09 -3.34 -1.87
N ALA A 100 1.12 -2.83 -2.13
CA ALA A 100 1.67 -1.69 -1.41
C ALA A 100 0.84 -0.42 -1.61
N VAL A 101 0.40 -0.15 -2.84
CA VAL A 101 -0.45 1.00 -3.17
C VAL A 101 -1.84 0.87 -2.53
N LEU A 102 -2.41 -0.34 -2.51
CA LEU A 102 -3.67 -0.57 -1.80
C LEU A 102 -3.55 -0.19 -0.32
N LEU A 103 -2.50 -0.63 0.37
CA LEU A 103 -2.24 -0.25 1.77
C LEU A 103 -2.00 1.25 1.93
N GLN A 104 -1.19 1.86 1.06
CA GLN A 104 -0.93 3.30 1.06
C GLN A 104 -2.24 4.12 1.01
N PHE A 105 -3.21 3.67 0.22
CA PHE A 105 -4.47 4.38 0.00
C PHE A 105 -5.56 4.06 1.03
N THR A 106 -5.49 2.92 1.73
CA THR A 106 -6.57 2.46 2.62
C THR A 106 -6.25 2.54 4.10
N LEU A 107 -4.97 2.52 4.50
CA LEU A 107 -4.54 2.77 5.88
C LEU A 107 -4.87 4.22 6.33
N PRO A 108 -4.97 4.47 7.66
CA PRO A 108 -5.12 5.83 8.18
C PRO A 108 -4.02 6.77 7.69
N GLY A 109 -4.40 8.00 7.31
CA GLY A 109 -3.49 9.00 6.74
C GLY A 109 -3.89 9.42 5.34
N VAL A 110 -3.06 10.19 4.66
CA VAL A 110 -3.26 10.72 3.32
C VAL A 110 -2.23 10.10 2.36
N PRO A 111 -2.63 9.42 1.29
CA PRO A 111 -1.68 8.89 0.32
C PRO A 111 -0.94 10.03 -0.37
N SER A 112 0.39 9.94 -0.38
CA SER A 112 1.29 10.85 -1.07
C SER A 112 2.08 10.07 -2.12
N VAL A 113 1.80 10.33 -3.38
CA VAL A 113 2.42 9.60 -4.51
C VAL A 113 3.64 10.37 -4.97
N TYR A 114 4.80 9.71 -4.97
CA TYR A 114 5.99 10.27 -5.60
C TYR A 114 5.86 10.16 -7.11
N TYR A 115 6.06 11.28 -7.83
CA TYR A 115 5.85 11.35 -9.27
C TYR A 115 6.55 10.21 -10.00
N GLY A 116 5.84 9.61 -10.96
CA GLY A 116 6.35 8.52 -11.78
C GLY A 116 6.19 7.11 -11.18
N ASP A 117 5.91 6.97 -9.87
CA ASP A 117 5.57 5.67 -9.30
C ASP A 117 4.24 5.17 -9.91
N GLU A 118 3.28 6.08 -10.15
CA GLU A 118 2.02 5.83 -10.84
C GLU A 118 2.18 5.54 -12.34
N ALA A 119 3.35 5.86 -12.89
CA ALA A 119 3.69 5.60 -14.30
C ALA A 119 4.58 4.37 -14.49
N GLY A 120 4.96 3.70 -13.41
CA GLY A 120 5.81 2.51 -13.45
C GLY A 120 7.30 2.79 -13.60
N MET A 121 7.78 3.96 -13.15
CA MET A 121 9.20 4.29 -13.19
C MET A 121 10.03 3.41 -12.26
N THR A 122 11.21 3.02 -12.73
CA THR A 122 12.26 2.30 -11.97
C THR A 122 13.48 3.20 -11.78
N GLY A 123 14.33 2.89 -10.79
CA GLY A 123 15.57 3.63 -10.54
C GLY A 123 16.16 3.34 -9.17
N GLY A 124 17.48 3.50 -9.05
CA GLY A 124 18.23 3.38 -7.81
C GLY A 124 18.04 4.56 -6.86
N PHE A 125 18.94 4.72 -5.88
CA PHE A 125 18.92 5.87 -4.97
C PHE A 125 19.25 7.18 -5.72
N ASP A 126 19.09 8.30 -5.02
CA ASP A 126 19.42 9.63 -5.52
C ASP A 126 20.83 9.69 -6.18
N PRO A 127 20.95 10.22 -7.41
CA PRO A 127 19.94 10.91 -8.23
C PRO A 127 19.12 10.00 -9.16
N PHE A 128 19.33 8.69 -9.17
CA PHE A 128 18.77 7.77 -10.17
C PHE A 128 17.25 7.52 -9.98
N CYS A 129 16.70 7.88 -8.81
CA CYS A 129 15.25 7.91 -8.58
C CYS A 129 14.56 9.13 -9.22
N ARG A 130 15.30 10.15 -9.68
CA ARG A 130 14.78 11.44 -10.16
C ARG A 130 14.77 11.57 -11.68
N GLY A 131 14.53 10.48 -12.40
CA GLY A 131 14.40 10.49 -13.86
C GLY A 131 13.23 11.36 -14.35
N TYR A 132 13.26 11.73 -15.63
CA TYR A 132 12.14 12.43 -16.27
C TYR A 132 10.89 11.57 -16.32
N PHE A 133 9.72 12.22 -16.19
CA PHE A 133 8.46 11.51 -16.30
C PHE A 133 8.29 10.93 -17.72
N PRO A 134 7.88 9.66 -17.87
CA PRO A 134 7.84 8.94 -19.15
C PRO A 134 6.57 9.27 -19.95
N TRP A 135 6.37 10.52 -20.34
CA TRP A 135 5.18 10.98 -21.07
C TRP A 135 4.88 10.11 -22.30
N GLY A 136 3.67 9.55 -22.36
CA GLY A 136 3.20 8.68 -23.43
C GLY A 136 3.78 7.26 -23.41
N LYS A 137 4.57 6.92 -22.37
CA LYS A 137 5.18 5.59 -22.17
C LYS A 137 4.88 5.03 -20.76
N GLU A 138 3.86 5.57 -20.11
CA GLU A 138 3.43 5.14 -18.79
C GLU A 138 2.93 3.69 -18.84
N ASP A 139 3.17 2.92 -17.78
CA ASP A 139 2.49 1.63 -17.59
C ASP A 139 1.00 1.90 -17.32
N LYS A 140 0.19 1.60 -18.32
CA LYS A 140 -1.26 1.89 -18.28
C LYS A 140 -1.98 1.14 -17.17
N GLU A 141 -1.56 -0.07 -16.86
CA GLU A 141 -2.19 -0.87 -15.81
C GLU A 141 -1.94 -0.25 -14.43
N ILE A 142 -0.69 0.16 -14.16
CA ILE A 142 -0.32 0.87 -12.93
C ILE A 142 -1.09 2.20 -12.85
N THR A 143 -1.06 3.00 -13.91
CA THR A 143 -1.75 4.29 -13.94
C THR A 143 -3.25 4.16 -13.66
N GLU A 144 -3.92 3.19 -14.28
CA GLU A 144 -5.35 2.97 -14.07
C GLU A 144 -5.65 2.43 -12.66
N PHE A 145 -4.75 1.65 -12.07
CA PHE A 145 -4.89 1.19 -10.69
C PHE A 145 -4.85 2.36 -9.71
N TYR A 146 -3.88 3.26 -9.82
CA TYR A 146 -3.79 4.49 -9.00
C TYR A 146 -5.01 5.39 -9.18
N LYS A 147 -5.46 5.60 -10.41
CA LYS A 147 -6.68 6.39 -10.71
C LYS A 147 -7.92 5.78 -10.06
N LYS A 148 -8.07 4.46 -10.15
CA LYS A 148 -9.21 3.74 -9.57
C LYS A 148 -9.21 3.86 -8.04
N LEU A 149 -8.07 3.63 -7.39
CA LEU A 149 -7.93 3.80 -5.94
C LEU A 149 -8.19 5.23 -5.49
N GLY A 150 -7.65 6.22 -6.21
CA GLY A 150 -7.90 7.63 -5.92
C GLY A 150 -9.39 7.97 -5.97
N LYS A 151 -10.11 7.50 -7.00
CA LYS A 151 -11.57 7.68 -7.11
C LYS A 151 -12.30 6.99 -5.95
N LEU A 152 -11.97 5.73 -5.64
CA LEU A 152 -12.61 5.00 -4.54
C LEU A 152 -12.38 5.71 -3.20
N ARG A 153 -11.16 6.20 -2.95
CA ARG A 153 -10.83 6.93 -1.74
C ARG A 153 -11.62 8.23 -1.58
N ILE A 154 -11.74 9.03 -2.63
CA ILE A 154 -12.49 10.30 -2.60
C ILE A 154 -13.97 10.07 -2.32
N HIS A 155 -14.55 8.98 -2.85
CA HIS A 155 -15.97 8.69 -2.67
C HIS A 155 -16.30 7.91 -1.39
N CYS A 156 -15.32 7.26 -0.76
CA CYS A 156 -15.54 6.49 0.47
C CYS A 156 -15.16 7.30 1.71
N LYS A 157 -16.16 7.80 2.42
CA LYS A 157 -15.95 8.59 3.66
C LYS A 157 -15.22 7.84 4.75
N ALA A 158 -15.24 6.51 4.75
CA ALA A 158 -14.50 5.71 5.72
C ALA A 158 -12.98 5.93 5.63
N PHE A 159 -12.44 6.28 4.46
CA PHE A 159 -11.02 6.60 4.31
C PHE A 159 -10.65 8.02 4.76
N CYS A 160 -11.63 8.90 4.93
CA CYS A 160 -11.45 10.30 5.31
C CYS A 160 -11.70 10.50 6.81
N GLY A 161 -10.96 9.79 7.69
CA GLY A 161 -11.11 9.89 9.14
C GLY A 161 -11.96 8.80 9.78
N GLY A 162 -12.29 7.72 9.07
CA GLY A 162 -12.96 6.57 9.67
C GLY A 162 -12.06 5.81 10.64
N GLU A 163 -12.66 5.14 11.60
CA GLU A 163 -12.02 4.26 12.56
C GLU A 163 -11.27 3.13 11.83
N TYR A 164 -10.12 2.74 12.36
CA TYR A 164 -9.38 1.55 11.92
C TYR A 164 -9.72 0.38 12.83
N VAL A 165 -10.21 -0.71 12.27
CA VAL A 165 -10.54 -1.94 13.00
C VAL A 165 -9.71 -3.10 12.44
N PRO A 166 -8.73 -3.59 13.21
CA PRO A 166 -7.88 -4.68 12.75
C PRO A 166 -8.63 -6.01 12.73
N TRP A 167 -8.22 -6.89 11.82
CA TRP A 167 -8.62 -8.28 11.83
C TRP A 167 -7.49 -9.19 12.30
N GLN A 168 -7.86 -10.21 13.08
CA GLN A 168 -6.94 -11.29 13.45
C GLN A 168 -6.94 -12.32 12.32
N LEU A 169 -5.86 -12.32 11.54
CA LEU A 169 -5.67 -13.18 10.39
C LEU A 169 -4.35 -13.95 10.52
N PRO A 170 -4.22 -15.09 9.83
CA PRO A 170 -2.98 -15.86 9.81
C PRO A 170 -1.80 -15.04 9.32
N GLN A 171 -0.58 -15.44 9.70
CA GLN A 171 0.66 -14.85 9.22
C GLN A 171 0.70 -14.83 7.68
N GLY A 172 1.17 -13.74 7.11
CA GLY A 172 1.18 -13.50 5.68
C GLY A 172 -0.10 -12.89 5.12
N VAL A 173 -1.18 -12.88 5.90
CA VAL A 173 -2.42 -12.20 5.52
C VAL A 173 -2.63 -10.98 6.40
N PHE A 174 -2.91 -9.85 5.79
CA PHE A 174 -3.21 -8.61 6.49
C PHE A 174 -4.59 -8.10 6.09
N GLY A 175 -5.43 -7.79 7.08
CA GLY A 175 -6.76 -7.29 6.81
C GLY A 175 -7.26 -6.37 7.90
N PHE A 176 -8.09 -5.42 7.51
CA PHE A 176 -8.70 -4.45 8.40
C PHE A 176 -9.94 -3.83 7.77
N GLU A 177 -10.73 -3.24 8.62
CA GLU A 177 -11.87 -2.43 8.23
C GLU A 177 -11.57 -0.95 8.51
N ARG A 178 -12.02 -0.09 7.62
CA ARG A 178 -12.19 1.35 7.89
C ARG A 178 -13.68 1.63 7.96
N LYS A 179 -14.15 2.27 9.02
CA LYS A 179 -15.58 2.53 9.17
C LYS A 179 -15.87 3.91 9.72
N CYS A 180 -16.96 4.49 9.25
CA CYS A 180 -17.60 5.69 9.80
C CYS A 180 -19.12 5.49 9.81
N LYS A 181 -19.88 6.50 10.25
CA LYS A 181 -21.35 6.40 10.32
C LYS A 181 -22.04 6.08 8.99
N SER A 182 -21.43 6.45 7.86
CA SER A 182 -22.07 6.41 6.54
C SER A 182 -21.34 5.55 5.50
N ALA A 183 -20.25 4.90 5.87
CA ALA A 183 -19.48 4.05 4.96
C ALA A 183 -18.60 3.07 5.74
N LYS A 184 -18.38 1.90 5.14
CA LYS A 184 -17.41 0.90 5.61
C LYS A 184 -16.56 0.45 4.42
N ALA A 185 -15.31 0.11 4.67
CA ALA A 185 -14.42 -0.44 3.66
C ALA A 185 -13.57 -1.56 4.29
N LEU A 186 -13.60 -2.72 3.66
CA LEU A 186 -12.83 -3.89 4.04
C LEU A 186 -11.67 -4.07 3.06
N THR A 187 -10.46 -4.13 3.60
CA THR A 187 -9.23 -4.44 2.86
C THR A 187 -8.64 -5.73 3.37
N VAL A 188 -8.36 -6.69 2.50
CA VAL A 188 -7.65 -7.95 2.83
C VAL A 188 -6.61 -8.23 1.76
N ILE A 189 -5.41 -8.60 2.17
CA ILE A 189 -4.27 -8.87 1.28
C ILE A 189 -3.58 -10.15 1.73
N ASN A 190 -3.27 -11.05 0.80
CA ASN A 190 -2.47 -12.24 1.04
C ASN A 190 -1.08 -12.08 0.40
N CYS A 191 -0.06 -11.79 1.21
CA CYS A 191 1.35 -11.77 0.80
C CYS A 191 2.10 -13.07 1.17
N SER A 192 1.37 -14.14 1.54
CA SER A 192 1.98 -15.46 1.77
C SER A 192 2.20 -16.21 0.46
N GLU A 193 2.99 -17.27 0.52
CA GLU A 193 3.25 -18.18 -0.63
C GLU A 193 2.13 -19.23 -0.83
N SER A 194 1.06 -19.19 -0.03
CA SER A 194 -0.03 -20.17 -0.03
C SER A 194 -1.38 -19.50 -0.26
N GLU A 195 -2.32 -20.26 -0.82
CA GLU A 195 -3.71 -19.84 -0.88
C GLU A 195 -4.30 -19.81 0.53
N MET A 196 -4.98 -18.73 0.86
CA MET A 196 -5.57 -18.49 2.17
C MET A 196 -7.06 -18.20 2.04
N SER A 197 -7.84 -18.80 2.95
CA SER A 197 -9.28 -18.57 3.03
C SER A 197 -9.63 -17.91 4.36
N VAL A 198 -10.40 -16.83 4.29
CA VAL A 198 -10.84 -16.07 5.46
C VAL A 198 -12.36 -15.84 5.41
N ASP A 199 -13.00 -15.98 6.56
CA ASP A 199 -14.43 -15.68 6.67
C ASP A 199 -14.60 -14.17 6.83
N VAL A 200 -15.42 -13.60 5.96
CA VAL A 200 -15.73 -12.17 6.01
C VAL A 200 -16.97 -11.90 6.89
N PRO A 201 -17.06 -10.72 7.53
CA PRO A 201 -18.24 -10.34 8.29
C PRO A 201 -19.51 -10.43 7.45
N GLU A 202 -20.64 -10.74 8.12
CA GLU A 202 -21.93 -11.01 7.45
C GLU A 202 -22.36 -9.88 6.52
N GLU A 203 -22.09 -8.65 6.89
CA GLU A 203 -22.45 -7.45 6.13
C GLU A 203 -21.76 -7.36 4.76
N TYR A 204 -20.58 -7.94 4.60
CA TYR A 204 -19.84 -7.94 3.33
C TYR A 204 -20.19 -9.10 2.40
N LYS A 205 -20.85 -10.16 2.91
CA LYS A 205 -21.10 -11.41 2.16
C LYS A 205 -21.92 -11.25 0.90
N LYS A 206 -22.73 -10.20 0.82
CA LYS A 206 -23.56 -9.90 -0.36
C LYS A 206 -22.95 -8.82 -1.27
N SER A 207 -21.78 -8.32 -0.91
CA SER A 207 -21.18 -7.19 -1.59
C SER A 207 -20.22 -7.64 -2.68
N LYS A 208 -20.14 -6.85 -3.74
CA LYS A 208 -19.14 -7.06 -4.79
C LYS A 208 -17.83 -6.39 -4.39
N SER A 209 -16.71 -7.03 -4.73
CA SER A 209 -15.40 -6.39 -4.64
C SER A 209 -15.34 -5.18 -5.58
N HIS A 210 -14.84 -4.05 -5.07
CA HIS A 210 -14.57 -2.85 -5.84
C HIS A 210 -13.22 -2.93 -6.55
N LEU A 211 -12.30 -3.71 -5.94
CA LEU A 211 -10.96 -3.93 -6.48
C LEU A 211 -10.44 -5.32 -6.05
N GLY A 212 -9.70 -5.99 -6.93
CA GLY A 212 -9.11 -7.29 -6.64
C GLY A 212 -10.10 -8.44 -6.73
N LYS A 213 -9.86 -9.47 -5.92
CA LYS A 213 -10.64 -10.72 -5.92
C LYS A 213 -12.06 -10.50 -5.45
N SER A 214 -13.00 -11.11 -6.14
CA SER A 214 -14.41 -11.11 -5.72
C SER A 214 -14.66 -12.18 -4.66
N LEU A 215 -15.53 -11.84 -3.71
CA LEU A 215 -16.04 -12.78 -2.71
C LEU A 215 -16.94 -13.81 -3.37
N ILE A 216 -16.80 -15.08 -2.98
CA ILE A 216 -17.68 -16.17 -3.41
C ILE A 216 -18.33 -16.77 -2.16
N GLY A 217 -19.62 -16.55 -1.99
CA GLY A 217 -20.34 -17.01 -0.81
C GLY A 217 -19.95 -16.29 0.48
N LYS A 218 -19.54 -17.03 1.52
CA LYS A 218 -19.19 -16.50 2.84
C LYS A 218 -17.70 -16.35 3.07
N THR A 219 -16.90 -16.98 2.23
CA THR A 219 -15.45 -17.10 2.39
C THR A 219 -14.74 -16.35 1.28
N LEU A 220 -13.74 -15.57 1.63
CA LEU A 220 -12.82 -14.94 0.70
C LEU A 220 -11.58 -15.82 0.58
N THR A 221 -11.38 -16.40 -0.61
CA THR A 221 -10.17 -17.18 -0.91
C THR A 221 -9.23 -16.35 -1.76
N LEU A 222 -8.04 -16.10 -1.24
CA LEU A 222 -6.98 -15.33 -1.88
C LEU A 222 -5.77 -16.22 -2.16
N LYS A 223 -5.37 -16.31 -3.42
CA LYS A 223 -4.08 -16.90 -3.81
C LYS A 223 -2.92 -16.00 -3.36
N PRO A 224 -1.66 -16.50 -3.44
CA PRO A 224 -0.48 -15.65 -3.23
C PRO A 224 -0.56 -14.35 -4.05
N HIS A 225 -0.31 -13.22 -3.39
CA HIS A 225 -0.34 -11.89 -4.00
C HIS A 225 -1.70 -11.48 -4.57
N GLU A 226 -2.80 -12.02 -4.03
CA GLU A 226 -4.16 -11.52 -4.29
C GLU A 226 -4.66 -10.68 -3.12
N PHE A 227 -5.56 -9.77 -3.44
CA PHE A 227 -6.18 -8.88 -2.46
C PHE A 227 -7.65 -8.61 -2.81
N THR A 228 -8.37 -8.02 -1.87
CA THR A 228 -9.72 -7.49 -2.11
C THR A 228 -9.92 -6.17 -1.39
N LEU A 229 -10.72 -5.30 -2.00
CA LEU A 229 -11.29 -4.09 -1.41
C LEU A 229 -12.80 -4.10 -1.65
N ILE A 230 -13.56 -4.11 -0.56
CA ILE A 230 -15.02 -4.03 -0.58
C ILE A 230 -15.45 -2.76 0.16
N ILE A 231 -16.35 -1.97 -0.42
CA ILE A 231 -16.90 -0.74 0.15
C ILE A 231 -18.42 -0.89 0.29
N LEU A 232 -18.96 -0.49 1.46
CA LEU A 232 -20.39 -0.45 1.79
C LEU A 232 -20.83 0.99 2.03
#